data_cb665aef053e9cc05dd72b0aeedd5c32
#
_entry.id   cb665aef053e9cc05dd72b0aeedd5c32
#
_cell.length_a   1.000
_cell.length_b   1.000
_cell.length_c   1.000
_cell.angle_alpha   90.00
_cell.angle_beta   90.00
_cell.angle_gamma   90.00
#
_symmetry.space_group_name_H-M   'P 1'
#
loop_
_entity.id
_entity.type
_entity.pdbx_description
1 polymer ?
#
loop_
_entity_poly.entity_id
_entity_poly.type
_entity_poly.pdbx_seq_one_letter_code
_entity_poly.pdbx_strand_id
1 'polypeptide(L)'
;MTHHLLKAEIHCHIEGAAPPALAVAQARRYGVDPSSFMAGDTYAWNDFAEFINAYDRVAALFRTEADYALLTETYLTELAAINTIYSEIIVSPDHGDRIGLGADAYLAGICQGIHRAQEKTGIETRIIVTGERHFGPESVVKAARYAAASRNPLITGFNLAGEERMNRVADYAPAFDIAREAGLGLTIHAGEVCGAFSVTDALDLVHPARIGHGVRSIEDPSLIKRLVREQVVLEVCPGSNVALNVFPSFESHPLPQLIEAGVRVCINSDDPPFFRTSLAREYEIASSAMKLSDRQINAMTRTALESAFVDASTRAALLARFDQSVEDTAGDGGSNGG
;
A
#
# COMPACT_ATOMS: atom_id res chain seq x y z
N MET A 1 1.91 -17.41 -15.73
CA MET A 1 1.10 -17.55 -14.51
C MET A 1 2.01 -17.28 -13.31
N THR A 2 1.70 -16.26 -12.50
CA THR A 2 2.59 -15.70 -11.44
C THR A 2 2.36 -16.29 -10.04
N HIS A 3 1.53 -17.36 -9.94
CA HIS A 3 1.17 -17.95 -8.64
C HIS A 3 2.36 -18.50 -7.85
N HIS A 4 3.39 -18.99 -8.54
CA HIS A 4 4.59 -19.55 -7.91
C HIS A 4 5.56 -18.49 -7.39
N LEU A 5 5.47 -17.25 -7.86
CA LEU A 5 6.39 -16.18 -7.48
C LEU A 5 6.14 -15.72 -6.03
N LEU A 6 7.20 -15.51 -5.28
CA LEU A 6 7.11 -14.79 -4.01
C LEU A 6 6.74 -13.33 -4.25
N LYS A 7 5.97 -12.77 -3.31
CA LYS A 7 5.43 -11.40 -3.39
C LYS A 7 5.75 -10.61 -2.14
N ALA A 8 5.75 -9.30 -2.29
CA ALA A 8 5.75 -8.34 -1.21
C ALA A 8 4.70 -7.26 -1.50
N GLU A 9 3.99 -6.83 -0.45
CA GLU A 9 2.98 -5.76 -0.48
C GLU A 9 3.43 -4.65 0.45
N ILE A 10 3.77 -3.47 -0.06
CA ILE A 10 4.25 -2.34 0.75
C ILE A 10 3.39 -1.08 0.61
N HIS A 11 2.23 -1.23 -0.04
CA HIS A 11 1.26 -0.14 -0.23
C HIS A 11 -0.15 -0.70 -0.27
N CYS A 12 -0.73 -0.91 0.91
CA CYS A 12 -2.14 -1.30 1.05
C CYS A 12 -2.73 -0.70 2.32
N HIS A 13 -3.88 -0.03 2.20
CA HIS A 13 -4.63 0.55 3.30
C HIS A 13 -5.46 -0.54 3.99
N ILE A 14 -5.35 -0.64 5.32
CA ILE A 14 -5.96 -1.78 6.02
C ILE A 14 -7.48 -1.78 5.94
N GLU A 15 -8.14 -0.63 6.05
CA GLU A 15 -9.59 -0.54 5.90
C GLU A 15 -10.03 -0.80 4.46
N GLY A 16 -9.23 -0.34 3.49
CA GLY A 16 -9.43 -0.58 2.06
C GLY A 16 -9.25 -2.03 1.66
N ALA A 17 -8.54 -2.82 2.46
CA ALA A 17 -8.39 -4.26 2.28
C ALA A 17 -9.56 -5.09 2.81
N ALA A 18 -10.58 -4.47 3.42
CA ALA A 18 -11.72 -5.18 3.99
C ALA A 18 -12.47 -6.00 2.93
N PRO A 19 -12.52 -7.35 3.04
CA PRO A 19 -13.33 -8.13 2.11
C PRO A 19 -14.81 -7.71 2.18
N PRO A 20 -15.54 -7.58 1.04
CA PRO A 20 -16.94 -7.16 1.03
C PRO A 20 -17.84 -8.01 1.94
N ALA A 21 -17.59 -9.32 2.00
CA ALA A 21 -18.33 -10.22 2.88
C ALA A 21 -18.13 -9.88 4.36
N LEU A 22 -16.92 -9.50 4.77
CA LEU A 22 -16.62 -9.07 6.13
C LEU A 22 -17.29 -7.72 6.43
N ALA A 23 -17.21 -6.76 5.52
CA ALA A 23 -17.87 -5.46 5.67
C ALA A 23 -19.39 -5.60 5.82
N VAL A 24 -20.03 -6.46 5.02
CA VAL A 24 -21.46 -6.76 5.13
C VAL A 24 -21.79 -7.44 6.47
N ALA A 25 -20.94 -8.35 6.95
CA ALA A 25 -21.14 -8.99 8.26
C ALA A 25 -21.06 -7.97 9.40
N GLN A 26 -20.09 -7.04 9.36
CA GLN A 26 -19.96 -5.96 10.33
C GLN A 26 -21.13 -4.97 10.24
N ALA A 27 -21.54 -4.59 9.03
CA ALA A 27 -22.71 -3.73 8.83
C ALA A 27 -23.96 -4.33 9.49
N ARG A 28 -24.23 -5.62 9.29
CA ARG A 28 -25.34 -6.34 9.94
C ARG A 28 -25.21 -6.34 11.46
N ARG A 29 -24.00 -6.60 11.97
CA ARG A 29 -23.70 -6.61 13.41
C ARG A 29 -24.02 -5.26 14.08
N TYR A 30 -23.75 -4.17 13.39
CA TYR A 30 -23.94 -2.81 13.90
C TYR A 30 -25.22 -2.11 13.41
N GLY A 31 -26.09 -2.83 12.70
CA GLY A 31 -27.38 -2.29 12.21
C GLY A 31 -27.22 -1.21 11.14
N VAL A 32 -26.14 -1.27 10.35
CA VAL A 32 -25.87 -0.36 9.22
C VAL A 32 -26.40 -0.98 7.93
N ASP A 33 -27.09 -0.19 7.12
CA ASP A 33 -27.56 -0.64 5.80
C ASP A 33 -26.36 -0.69 4.81
N PRO A 34 -26.00 -1.87 4.30
CA PRO A 34 -24.89 -2.01 3.37
C PRO A 34 -25.16 -1.39 1.99
N SER A 35 -26.40 -1.12 1.60
CA SER A 35 -26.72 -0.52 0.30
C SER A 35 -26.10 0.88 0.09
N SER A 36 -25.67 1.52 1.17
CA SER A 36 -25.00 2.82 1.13
C SER A 36 -23.54 2.79 0.64
N PHE A 37 -22.92 1.60 0.54
CA PHE A 37 -21.55 1.41 0.07
C PHE A 37 -21.37 0.13 -0.76
N MET A 38 -22.43 -0.64 -1.00
CA MET A 38 -22.40 -1.89 -1.77
C MET A 38 -23.33 -1.84 -2.97
N ALA A 39 -22.90 -2.45 -4.09
CA ALA A 39 -23.76 -2.82 -5.22
C ALA A 39 -23.55 -4.31 -5.51
N GLY A 40 -24.51 -5.11 -5.09
CA GLY A 40 -24.38 -6.57 -5.12
C GLY A 40 -23.30 -7.05 -4.14
N ASP A 41 -22.28 -7.69 -4.64
CA ASP A 41 -21.15 -8.25 -3.89
C ASP A 41 -19.86 -7.38 -3.94
N THR A 42 -19.95 -6.18 -4.53
CA THR A 42 -18.81 -5.26 -4.69
C THR A 42 -19.08 -3.92 -4.03
N TYR A 43 -18.03 -3.19 -3.69
CA TYR A 43 -18.13 -1.81 -3.24
C TYR A 43 -18.62 -0.90 -4.37
N ALA A 44 -19.47 0.10 -4.05
CA ALA A 44 -20.13 0.99 -4.98
C ALA A 44 -19.58 2.42 -4.87
N TRP A 45 -19.02 2.90 -5.97
CA TRP A 45 -18.55 4.27 -6.17
C TRP A 45 -18.37 4.52 -7.68
N ASN A 46 -18.40 5.77 -8.13
CA ASN A 46 -18.31 6.15 -9.53
C ASN A 46 -17.14 7.10 -9.82
N ASP A 47 -16.70 7.86 -8.82
CA ASP A 47 -15.57 8.78 -8.93
C ASP A 47 -14.73 8.76 -7.64
N PHE A 48 -13.61 9.50 -7.64
CA PHE A 48 -12.68 9.53 -6.51
C PHE A 48 -13.34 10.02 -5.20
N ALA A 49 -14.23 11.02 -5.27
CA ALA A 49 -14.88 11.54 -4.08
C ALA A 49 -15.87 10.52 -3.50
N GLU A 50 -16.62 9.82 -4.35
CA GLU A 50 -17.48 8.72 -3.92
C GLU A 50 -16.70 7.53 -3.40
N PHE A 51 -15.52 7.23 -3.98
CA PHE A 51 -14.60 6.21 -3.47
C PHE A 51 -14.18 6.54 -2.02
N ILE A 52 -13.67 7.75 -1.75
CA ILE A 52 -13.28 8.16 -0.39
C ILE A 52 -14.48 8.09 0.57
N ASN A 53 -15.67 8.51 0.15
CA ASN A 53 -16.88 8.39 0.97
C ASN A 53 -17.27 6.94 1.27
N ALA A 54 -17.16 6.05 0.30
CA ALA A 54 -17.43 4.62 0.49
C ALA A 54 -16.38 3.97 1.42
N TYR A 55 -15.10 4.33 1.25
CA TYR A 55 -14.00 3.92 2.11
C TYR A 55 -14.27 4.31 3.57
N ASP A 56 -14.55 5.59 3.84
CA ASP A 56 -14.83 6.07 5.21
C ASP A 56 -16.03 5.35 5.85
N ARG A 57 -17.06 5.03 5.08
CA ARG A 57 -18.22 4.26 5.56
C ARG A 57 -17.85 2.83 5.93
N VAL A 58 -16.99 2.20 5.14
CA VAL A 58 -16.49 0.84 5.42
C VAL A 58 -15.56 0.85 6.63
N ALA A 59 -14.64 1.81 6.73
CA ALA A 59 -13.77 1.99 7.89
C ALA A 59 -14.58 2.14 9.18
N ALA A 60 -15.68 2.89 9.17
CA ALA A 60 -16.58 3.08 10.32
C ALA A 60 -17.38 1.83 10.76
N LEU A 61 -17.23 0.71 10.06
CA LEU A 61 -17.82 -0.58 10.46
C LEU A 61 -16.95 -1.35 11.45
N PHE A 62 -15.67 -1.04 11.56
CA PHE A 62 -14.74 -1.70 12.47
C PHE A 62 -14.63 -0.84 13.74
N ARG A 63 -15.35 -1.23 14.80
CA ARG A 63 -15.61 -0.37 15.98
C ARG A 63 -14.92 -0.81 17.25
N THR A 64 -14.23 -1.94 17.23
CA THR A 64 -13.56 -2.52 18.39
C THR A 64 -12.18 -3.04 18.03
N GLU A 65 -11.30 -3.20 19.02
CA GLU A 65 -10.01 -3.89 18.84
C GLU A 65 -10.18 -5.26 18.14
N ALA A 66 -11.20 -6.01 18.52
CA ALA A 66 -11.48 -7.33 17.95
C ALA A 66 -11.87 -7.25 16.46
N ASP A 67 -12.56 -6.20 16.04
CA ASP A 67 -12.92 -5.99 14.64
C ASP A 67 -11.67 -5.71 13.80
N TYR A 68 -10.78 -4.84 14.28
CA TYR A 68 -9.51 -4.55 13.60
C TYR A 68 -8.55 -5.75 13.62
N ALA A 69 -8.54 -6.52 14.72
CA ALA A 69 -7.77 -7.76 14.76
C ALA A 69 -8.26 -8.77 13.72
N LEU A 70 -9.58 -8.93 13.58
CA LEU A 70 -10.17 -9.82 12.57
C LEU A 70 -9.87 -9.34 11.14
N LEU A 71 -10.03 -8.05 10.86
CA LEU A 71 -9.74 -7.47 9.54
C LEU A 71 -8.28 -7.74 9.15
N THR A 72 -7.35 -7.36 10.04
CA THR A 72 -5.91 -7.47 9.79
C THR A 72 -5.46 -8.93 9.64
N GLU A 73 -5.92 -9.83 10.53
CA GLU A 73 -5.64 -11.27 10.45
C GLU A 73 -6.16 -11.86 9.13
N THR A 74 -7.39 -11.49 8.72
CA THR A 74 -8.00 -11.96 7.48
C THR A 74 -7.14 -11.56 6.28
N TYR A 75 -6.86 -10.26 6.13
CA TYR A 75 -6.09 -9.75 5.00
C TYR A 75 -4.68 -10.36 4.90
N LEU A 76 -3.93 -10.38 6.01
CA LEU A 76 -2.57 -10.92 6.01
C LEU A 76 -2.54 -12.44 5.76
N THR A 77 -3.55 -13.17 6.21
CA THR A 77 -3.68 -14.60 5.91
C THR A 77 -3.96 -14.84 4.43
N GLU A 78 -4.81 -14.01 3.80
CA GLU A 78 -5.06 -14.04 2.35
C GLU A 78 -3.79 -13.72 1.55
N LEU A 79 -3.02 -12.70 1.97
CA LEU A 79 -1.73 -12.39 1.35
C LEU A 79 -0.75 -13.56 1.43
N ALA A 80 -0.62 -14.19 2.60
CA ALA A 80 0.28 -15.33 2.78
C ALA A 80 -0.12 -16.52 1.89
N ALA A 81 -1.43 -16.75 1.70
CA ALA A 81 -1.95 -17.83 0.86
C ALA A 81 -1.58 -17.68 -0.63
N ILE A 82 -1.19 -16.49 -1.06
CA ILE A 82 -0.71 -16.20 -2.42
C ILE A 82 0.80 -16.02 -2.51
N ASN A 83 1.55 -16.58 -1.57
CA ASN A 83 3.01 -16.52 -1.48
C ASN A 83 3.57 -15.11 -1.20
N THR A 84 2.84 -14.26 -0.49
CA THR A 84 3.37 -12.99 0.02
C THR A 84 4.16 -13.26 1.30
N ILE A 85 5.43 -12.85 1.31
CA ILE A 85 6.34 -13.09 2.44
C ILE A 85 6.50 -11.88 3.35
N TYR A 86 6.17 -10.69 2.84
CA TYR A 86 6.30 -9.43 3.54
C TYR A 86 5.16 -8.47 3.19
N SER A 87 4.67 -7.73 4.19
CA SER A 87 3.69 -6.66 3.99
C SER A 87 3.98 -5.45 4.85
N GLU A 88 3.77 -4.25 4.31
CA GLU A 88 3.58 -3.02 5.07
C GLU A 88 2.14 -2.57 4.90
N ILE A 89 1.40 -2.52 6.00
CA ILE A 89 0.02 -2.04 5.99
C ILE A 89 -0.04 -0.57 6.38
N ILE A 90 -0.78 0.21 5.61
CA ILE A 90 -1.01 1.64 5.87
C ILE A 90 -2.22 1.76 6.80
N VAL A 91 -2.06 2.51 7.89
CA VAL A 91 -3.08 2.65 8.93
C VAL A 91 -3.27 4.11 9.32
N SER A 92 -4.52 4.56 9.45
CA SER A 92 -4.86 5.92 9.87
C SER A 92 -5.45 5.93 11.27
N PRO A 93 -4.72 6.40 12.31
CA PRO A 93 -5.27 6.51 13.67
C PRO A 93 -6.52 7.40 13.77
N ASP A 94 -6.70 8.31 12.82
CA ASP A 94 -7.89 9.16 12.73
C ASP A 94 -9.19 8.36 12.57
N HIS A 95 -9.16 7.20 11.91
CA HIS A 95 -10.33 6.32 11.81
C HIS A 95 -10.76 5.81 13.20
N GLY A 96 -9.80 5.38 14.03
CA GLY A 96 -10.07 4.97 15.41
C GLY A 96 -10.67 6.11 16.27
N ASP A 97 -10.13 7.31 16.13
CA ASP A 97 -10.62 8.49 16.86
C ASP A 97 -12.03 8.90 16.41
N ARG A 98 -12.31 8.89 15.13
CA ARG A 98 -13.61 9.29 14.55
C ARG A 98 -14.77 8.41 14.96
N ILE A 99 -14.52 7.12 15.20
CA ILE A 99 -15.54 6.19 15.69
C ILE A 99 -15.60 6.11 17.22
N GLY A 100 -14.75 6.89 17.94
CA GLY A 100 -14.69 6.90 19.39
C GLY A 100 -13.96 5.71 20.02
N LEU A 101 -13.27 4.89 19.23
CA LEU A 101 -12.42 3.79 19.71
C LEU A 101 -11.11 4.33 20.30
N GLY A 102 -10.57 5.39 19.71
CA GLY A 102 -9.27 5.95 20.03
C GLY A 102 -8.11 5.27 19.30
N ALA A 103 -7.05 6.04 19.03
CA ALA A 103 -5.88 5.60 18.27
C ALA A 103 -5.16 4.39 18.88
N ASP A 104 -5.05 4.32 20.22
CA ASP A 104 -4.33 3.23 20.90
C ASP A 104 -5.07 1.90 20.78
N ALA A 105 -6.39 1.88 20.99
CA ALA A 105 -7.19 0.67 20.87
C ALA A 105 -7.30 0.22 19.40
N TYR A 106 -7.41 1.16 18.47
CA TYR A 106 -7.32 0.91 17.03
C TYR A 106 -6.02 0.16 16.67
N LEU A 107 -4.88 0.72 17.07
CA LEU A 107 -3.58 0.11 16.78
C LEU A 107 -3.38 -1.23 17.50
N ALA A 108 -3.87 -1.36 18.75
CA ALA A 108 -3.80 -2.61 19.50
C ALA A 108 -4.52 -3.75 18.76
N GLY A 109 -5.70 -3.48 18.20
CA GLY A 109 -6.43 -4.45 17.37
C GLY A 109 -5.63 -4.87 16.14
N ILE A 110 -5.08 -3.92 15.40
CA ILE A 110 -4.24 -4.19 14.22
C ILE A 110 -3.02 -5.06 14.60
N CYS A 111 -2.31 -4.71 15.67
CA CYS A 111 -1.15 -5.48 16.13
C CYS A 111 -1.52 -6.91 16.53
N GLN A 112 -2.69 -7.12 17.17
CA GLN A 112 -3.17 -8.47 17.46
C GLN A 112 -3.40 -9.27 16.18
N GLY A 113 -4.00 -8.65 15.14
CA GLY A 113 -4.19 -9.28 13.84
C GLY A 113 -2.88 -9.66 13.16
N ILE A 114 -1.88 -8.76 13.20
CA ILE A 114 -0.53 -9.03 12.68
C ILE A 114 0.09 -10.25 13.38
N HIS A 115 0.10 -10.27 14.71
CA HIS A 115 0.70 -11.39 15.46
C HIS A 115 0.02 -12.72 15.14
N ARG A 116 -1.33 -12.75 15.07
CA ARG A 116 -2.07 -13.97 14.73
C ARG A 116 -1.77 -14.46 13.31
N ALA A 117 -1.70 -13.55 12.34
CA ALA A 117 -1.36 -13.90 10.98
C ALA A 117 0.09 -14.42 10.87
N GLN A 118 1.04 -13.76 11.55
CA GLN A 118 2.44 -14.17 11.59
C GLN A 118 2.61 -15.55 12.20
N GLU A 119 1.96 -15.84 13.34
CA GLU A 119 1.97 -17.16 13.99
C GLU A 119 1.43 -18.27 13.07
N LYS A 120 0.40 -17.98 12.29
CA LYS A 120 -0.22 -18.96 11.38
C LYS A 120 0.58 -19.20 10.10
N THR A 121 1.18 -18.17 9.55
CA THR A 121 1.64 -18.16 8.15
C THR A 121 3.12 -17.83 7.98
N GLY A 122 3.72 -17.21 8.98
CA GLY A 122 5.10 -16.72 8.90
C GLY A 122 5.26 -15.47 8.02
N ILE A 123 4.16 -14.76 7.68
CA ILE A 123 4.27 -13.48 6.97
C ILE A 123 4.86 -12.41 7.89
N GLU A 124 5.88 -11.72 7.43
CA GLU A 124 6.47 -10.59 8.16
C GLU A 124 5.71 -9.31 7.81
N THR A 125 5.37 -8.50 8.83
CA THR A 125 4.54 -7.30 8.61
C THR A 125 5.06 -6.11 9.39
N ARG A 126 4.95 -4.90 8.79
CA ARG A 126 5.17 -3.60 9.45
C ARG A 126 3.98 -2.68 9.23
N ILE A 127 3.95 -1.59 9.98
CA ILE A 127 2.90 -0.58 9.98
C ILE A 127 3.47 0.74 9.50
N ILE A 128 2.81 1.33 8.52
CA ILE A 128 3.03 2.69 8.06
C ILE A 128 1.85 3.53 8.55
N VAL A 129 2.10 4.43 9.49
CA VAL A 129 1.06 5.37 9.94
C VAL A 129 0.85 6.43 8.88
N THR A 130 -0.40 6.68 8.51
CA THR A 130 -0.76 7.71 7.53
C THR A 130 -1.59 8.84 8.15
N GLY A 131 -1.39 10.05 7.65
CA GLY A 131 -2.34 11.14 7.77
C GLY A 131 -3.15 11.26 6.49
N GLU A 132 -4.42 11.66 6.62
CA GLU A 132 -5.33 11.80 5.49
C GLU A 132 -5.51 13.28 5.10
N ARG A 133 -5.23 13.62 3.81
CA ARG A 133 -5.32 15.00 3.32
C ARG A 133 -6.69 15.63 3.57
N HIS A 134 -7.77 14.86 3.38
CA HIS A 134 -9.15 15.34 3.55
C HIS A 134 -9.56 15.58 5.01
N PHE A 135 -8.73 15.15 5.98
CA PHE A 135 -8.90 15.51 7.39
C PHE A 135 -8.12 16.78 7.78
N GLY A 136 -7.32 17.31 6.87
CA GLY A 136 -6.60 18.58 7.00
C GLY A 136 -5.23 18.47 7.65
N PRO A 137 -4.37 19.51 7.48
CA PRO A 137 -2.97 19.50 7.92
C PRO A 137 -2.77 19.26 9.43
N GLU A 138 -3.66 19.78 10.27
CA GLU A 138 -3.57 19.59 11.73
C GLU A 138 -3.76 18.12 12.13
N SER A 139 -4.67 17.39 11.47
CA SER A 139 -4.87 15.95 11.67
C SER A 139 -3.64 15.17 11.23
N VAL A 140 -3.05 15.52 10.10
CA VAL A 140 -1.81 14.89 9.60
C VAL A 140 -0.64 15.10 10.58
N VAL A 141 -0.49 16.29 11.14
CA VAL A 141 0.52 16.57 12.20
C VAL A 141 0.24 15.73 13.45
N LYS A 142 -1.03 15.56 13.84
CA LYS A 142 -1.41 14.70 14.97
C LYS A 142 -1.03 13.24 14.71
N ALA A 143 -1.32 12.71 13.52
CA ALA A 143 -0.93 11.36 13.13
C ALA A 143 0.61 11.17 13.15
N ALA A 144 1.37 12.15 12.66
CA ALA A 144 2.83 12.12 12.70
C ALA A 144 3.38 12.11 14.14
N ARG A 145 2.82 12.94 15.01
CA ARG A 145 3.20 12.94 16.45
C ARG A 145 2.87 11.62 17.12
N TYR A 146 1.72 11.03 16.79
CA TYR A 146 1.34 9.70 17.29
C TYR A 146 2.35 8.64 16.89
N ALA A 147 2.71 8.58 15.60
CA ALA A 147 3.71 7.65 15.09
C ALA A 147 5.08 7.87 15.76
N ALA A 148 5.53 9.12 15.85
CA ALA A 148 6.82 9.50 16.44
C ALA A 148 6.93 9.19 17.94
N ALA A 149 5.83 9.28 18.69
CA ALA A 149 5.79 8.99 20.13
C ALA A 149 5.64 7.48 20.42
N SER A 150 5.24 6.68 19.44
CA SER A 150 5.01 5.26 19.62
C SER A 150 6.31 4.51 19.89
N ARG A 151 6.26 3.56 20.85
CA ARG A 151 7.33 2.59 21.11
C ARG A 151 7.05 1.22 20.50
N ASN A 152 6.00 1.11 19.70
CA ASN A 152 5.65 -0.14 19.04
C ASN A 152 6.63 -0.42 17.90
N PRO A 153 7.40 -1.53 17.94
CA PRO A 153 8.42 -1.83 16.93
C PRO A 153 7.85 -2.16 15.56
N LEU A 154 6.54 -2.40 15.46
CA LEU A 154 5.87 -2.62 14.17
C LEU A 154 5.67 -1.32 13.40
N ILE A 155 5.62 -0.16 14.07
CA ILE A 155 5.52 1.15 13.40
C ILE A 155 6.89 1.55 12.90
N THR A 156 7.07 1.56 11.58
CA THR A 156 8.38 1.81 10.96
C THR A 156 8.37 2.93 9.92
N GLY A 157 7.19 3.45 9.57
CA GLY A 157 7.09 4.51 8.58
C GLY A 157 5.92 5.45 8.78
N PHE A 158 5.98 6.56 8.03
CA PHE A 158 4.93 7.58 7.97
C PHE A 158 4.60 7.90 6.51
N ASN A 159 3.30 8.11 6.25
CA ASN A 159 2.72 8.38 4.94
C ASN A 159 1.76 9.57 4.99
N LEU A 160 1.42 10.09 3.82
CA LEU A 160 0.32 11.03 3.58
C LEU A 160 -0.53 10.48 2.43
N ALA A 161 -1.81 10.25 2.68
CA ALA A 161 -2.78 9.70 1.72
C ALA A 161 -4.03 10.58 1.59
N GLY A 162 -5.07 10.05 0.93
CA GLY A 162 -6.34 10.72 0.72
C GLY A 162 -6.36 11.62 -0.51
N GLU A 163 -7.30 12.55 -0.60
CA GLU A 163 -7.56 13.38 -1.80
C GLU A 163 -6.34 14.25 -2.18
N GLU A 164 -5.58 13.82 -3.17
CA GLU A 164 -4.32 14.45 -3.56
C GLU A 164 -4.49 15.91 -4.01
N ARG A 165 -5.68 16.29 -4.51
CA ARG A 165 -5.98 17.66 -4.95
C ARG A 165 -6.25 18.63 -3.79
N MET A 166 -6.38 18.11 -2.54
CA MET A 166 -6.58 18.93 -1.34
C MET A 166 -5.25 19.40 -0.77
N ASN A 167 -5.06 20.72 -0.76
CA ASN A 167 -3.85 21.41 -0.30
C ASN A 167 -2.59 21.04 -1.10
N ARG A 168 -1.45 21.56 -0.72
CA ARG A 168 -0.15 21.30 -1.34
C ARG A 168 0.72 20.48 -0.37
N VAL A 169 1.71 19.79 -0.89
CA VAL A 169 2.69 19.04 -0.07
C VAL A 169 3.32 19.94 1.00
N ALA A 170 3.56 21.22 0.70
CA ALA A 170 4.10 22.21 1.63
C ALA A 170 3.28 22.35 2.93
N ASP A 171 1.96 22.21 2.85
CA ASP A 171 1.06 22.33 4.01
C ASP A 171 1.23 21.17 4.99
N TYR A 172 1.78 20.04 4.51
CA TYR A 172 1.99 18.80 5.27
C TYR A 172 3.47 18.56 5.63
N ALA A 173 4.41 19.33 5.08
CA ALA A 173 5.84 19.17 5.33
C ALA A 173 6.20 19.10 6.84
N PRO A 174 5.58 19.92 7.74
CA PRO A 174 5.86 19.81 9.17
C PRO A 174 5.58 18.44 9.80
N ALA A 175 4.61 17.68 9.27
CA ALA A 175 4.34 16.31 9.74
C ALA A 175 5.48 15.35 9.36
N PHE A 176 6.02 15.50 8.16
CA PHE A 176 7.17 14.71 7.71
C PHE A 176 8.46 15.05 8.44
N ASP A 177 8.64 16.29 8.86
CA ASP A 177 9.80 16.66 9.70
C ASP A 177 9.73 15.95 11.05
N ILE A 178 8.56 15.91 11.70
CA ILE A 178 8.34 15.17 12.94
C ILE A 178 8.65 13.67 12.74
N ALA A 179 8.15 13.06 11.68
CA ALA A 179 8.38 11.64 11.39
C ALA A 179 9.86 11.34 11.10
N ARG A 180 10.55 12.23 10.37
CA ARG A 180 11.98 12.12 10.07
C ARG A 180 12.83 12.22 11.32
N GLU A 181 12.55 13.18 12.21
CA GLU A 181 13.24 13.34 13.49
C GLU A 181 13.08 12.11 14.39
N ALA A 182 11.97 11.41 14.29
CA ALA A 182 11.71 10.14 14.98
C ALA A 182 12.40 8.91 14.31
N GLY A 183 13.05 9.08 13.16
CA GLY A 183 13.73 8.00 12.44
C GLY A 183 12.79 7.09 11.65
N LEU A 184 11.54 7.52 11.39
CA LEU A 184 10.59 6.76 10.58
C LEU A 184 10.95 6.82 9.10
N GLY A 185 10.72 5.72 8.37
CA GLY A 185 10.76 5.72 6.92
C GLY A 185 9.66 6.60 6.33
N LEU A 186 9.97 7.34 5.26
CA LEU A 186 9.00 8.29 4.68
C LEU A 186 8.55 7.79 3.31
N THR A 187 7.23 7.69 3.12
CA THR A 187 6.55 7.55 1.85
C THR A 187 5.44 8.59 1.74
N ILE A 188 4.96 8.91 0.54
CA ILE A 188 3.92 9.93 0.32
C ILE A 188 3.17 9.63 -0.97
N HIS A 189 1.83 9.67 -0.94
CA HIS A 189 1.04 9.64 -2.17
C HIS A 189 1.26 10.93 -2.96
N ALA A 190 1.80 10.79 -4.16
CA ALA A 190 2.04 11.91 -5.08
C ALA A 190 2.08 11.42 -6.53
N GLY A 191 1.50 12.19 -7.45
CA GLY A 191 1.45 11.84 -8.87
C GLY A 191 0.55 10.64 -9.16
N GLU A 192 -0.52 10.50 -8.39
CA GLU A 192 -1.65 9.61 -8.65
C GLU A 192 -2.67 10.34 -9.52
N VAL A 193 -3.48 11.21 -8.92
CA VAL A 193 -4.48 12.04 -9.62
C VAL A 193 -3.97 13.43 -9.98
N CYS A 194 -2.98 13.95 -9.25
CA CYS A 194 -2.25 15.17 -9.63
C CYS A 194 -1.07 14.83 -10.57
N GLY A 195 -0.65 15.82 -11.39
CA GLY A 195 0.43 15.62 -12.37
C GLY A 195 1.83 15.50 -11.75
N ALA A 196 2.84 15.44 -12.60
CA ALA A 196 4.25 15.28 -12.24
C ALA A 196 4.74 16.31 -11.20
N PHE A 197 4.12 17.53 -11.15
CA PHE A 197 4.47 18.55 -10.18
C PHE A 197 4.30 18.10 -8.72
N SER A 198 3.31 17.24 -8.45
CA SER A 198 3.06 16.72 -7.10
C SER A 198 4.24 15.83 -6.62
N VAL A 199 4.77 15.02 -7.51
CA VAL A 199 5.98 14.23 -7.25
C VAL A 199 7.19 15.12 -7.04
N THR A 200 7.33 16.16 -7.85
CA THR A 200 8.41 17.16 -7.70
C THR A 200 8.35 17.85 -6.34
N ASP A 201 7.17 18.31 -5.92
CA ASP A 201 6.94 18.91 -4.61
C ASP A 201 7.30 17.92 -3.47
N ALA A 202 6.91 16.64 -3.61
CA ALA A 202 7.24 15.61 -2.64
C ALA A 202 8.75 15.41 -2.50
N LEU A 203 9.47 15.34 -3.63
CA LEU A 203 10.94 15.21 -3.63
C LEU A 203 11.63 16.42 -3.05
N ASP A 204 11.12 17.64 -3.30
CA ASP A 204 11.75 18.88 -2.87
C ASP A 204 11.51 19.22 -1.39
N LEU A 205 10.34 18.84 -0.85
CA LEU A 205 9.89 19.27 0.47
C LEU A 205 9.91 18.14 1.52
N VAL A 206 9.70 16.90 1.09
CA VAL A 206 9.61 15.74 1.98
C VAL A 206 10.85 14.87 1.91
N HIS A 207 11.55 14.83 0.77
CA HIS A 207 12.67 13.92 0.54
C HIS A 207 12.36 12.46 0.93
N PRO A 208 11.29 11.87 0.41
CA PRO A 208 10.85 10.54 0.80
C PRO A 208 11.75 9.47 0.19
N ALA A 209 11.85 8.32 0.85
CA ALA A 209 12.52 7.15 0.27
C ALA A 209 11.67 6.49 -0.82
N ARG A 210 10.35 6.60 -0.70
CA ARG A 210 9.38 6.01 -1.63
C ARG A 210 8.25 6.99 -1.89
N ILE A 211 7.57 6.81 -3.03
CA ILE A 211 6.40 7.60 -3.43
C ILE A 211 5.27 6.63 -3.76
N GLY A 212 4.13 6.78 -3.07
CA GLY A 212 2.90 6.08 -3.40
C GLY A 212 2.44 6.49 -4.79
N HIS A 213 2.14 5.52 -5.64
CA HIS A 213 1.85 5.61 -7.06
C HIS A 213 2.99 6.23 -7.87
N GLY A 214 3.10 7.55 -7.93
CA GLY A 214 4.11 8.28 -8.69
C GLY A 214 3.99 8.13 -10.21
N VAL A 215 2.92 7.51 -10.72
CA VAL A 215 2.78 7.08 -12.11
C VAL A 215 2.71 8.23 -13.10
N ARG A 216 2.23 9.41 -12.67
CA ARG A 216 2.20 10.61 -13.50
C ARG A 216 3.55 11.32 -13.64
N SER A 217 4.60 10.79 -12.98
CA SER A 217 5.99 11.19 -13.26
C SER A 217 6.38 10.97 -14.73
N ILE A 218 5.70 10.05 -15.44
CA ILE A 218 5.91 9.79 -16.87
C ILE A 218 5.66 11.02 -17.75
N GLU A 219 4.92 12.01 -17.27
CA GLU A 219 4.60 13.24 -17.96
C GLU A 219 5.79 14.21 -18.06
N ASP A 220 6.84 14.00 -17.23
CA ASP A 220 8.05 14.84 -17.20
C ASP A 220 9.33 14.01 -17.32
N PRO A 221 9.99 14.00 -18.49
CA PRO A 221 11.25 13.27 -18.68
C PRO A 221 12.40 13.74 -17.76
N SER A 222 12.36 14.95 -17.25
CA SER A 222 13.39 15.46 -16.34
C SER A 222 13.19 14.87 -14.93
N LEU A 223 11.93 14.72 -14.51
CA LEU A 223 11.55 14.08 -13.27
C LEU A 223 11.90 12.58 -13.28
N ILE A 224 11.67 11.88 -14.40
CA ILE A 224 12.11 10.48 -14.57
C ILE A 224 13.61 10.35 -14.34
N LYS A 225 14.44 11.22 -14.96
CA LYS A 225 15.90 11.22 -14.74
C LYS A 225 16.25 11.50 -13.27
N ARG A 226 15.49 12.34 -12.59
CA ARG A 226 15.67 12.65 -11.18
C ARG A 226 15.37 11.42 -10.29
N LEU A 227 14.24 10.75 -10.50
CA LEU A 227 13.85 9.54 -9.77
C LEU A 227 14.94 8.44 -9.90
N VAL A 228 15.45 8.23 -11.11
CA VAL A 228 16.55 7.29 -11.37
C VAL A 228 17.83 7.70 -10.62
N ARG A 229 18.23 8.96 -10.69
CA ARG A 229 19.43 9.46 -10.02
C ARG A 229 19.33 9.38 -8.49
N GLU A 230 18.19 9.71 -7.93
CA GLU A 230 17.94 9.74 -6.48
C GLU A 230 17.52 8.39 -5.92
N GLN A 231 17.34 7.38 -6.80
CA GLN A 231 16.98 6.00 -6.42
C GLN A 231 15.68 5.91 -5.61
N VAL A 232 14.76 6.85 -5.82
CA VAL A 232 13.44 6.84 -5.18
C VAL A 232 12.59 5.72 -5.77
N VAL A 233 11.90 4.98 -4.91
CA VAL A 233 11.03 3.87 -5.34
C VAL A 233 9.61 4.35 -5.53
N LEU A 234 8.97 3.97 -6.63
CA LEU A 234 7.53 4.18 -6.83
C LEU A 234 6.75 2.93 -6.42
N GLU A 235 5.77 3.12 -5.55
CA GLU A 235 4.85 2.08 -5.07
C GLU A 235 3.63 2.03 -6.00
N VAL A 236 3.78 1.36 -7.15
CA VAL A 236 2.78 1.41 -8.24
C VAL A 236 1.61 0.47 -7.97
N CYS A 237 0.38 0.97 -8.16
CA CYS A 237 -0.87 0.26 -7.94
C CYS A 237 -1.71 0.27 -9.24
N PRO A 238 -1.41 -0.60 -10.21
CA PRO A 238 -2.03 -0.56 -11.54
C PRO A 238 -3.56 -0.68 -11.53
N GLY A 239 -4.09 -1.58 -10.68
CA GLY A 239 -5.54 -1.78 -10.54
C GLY A 239 -6.26 -0.52 -10.09
N SER A 240 -5.71 0.16 -9.06
CA SER A 240 -6.19 1.45 -8.60
C SER A 240 -6.15 2.51 -9.68
N ASN A 241 -4.99 2.66 -10.36
CA ASN A 241 -4.80 3.70 -11.38
C ASN A 241 -5.76 3.56 -12.57
N VAL A 242 -6.11 2.33 -12.95
CA VAL A 242 -7.11 2.10 -14.02
C VAL A 242 -8.53 2.27 -13.48
N ALA A 243 -8.85 1.76 -12.30
CA ALA A 243 -10.18 1.89 -11.71
C ALA A 243 -10.57 3.36 -11.45
N LEU A 244 -9.60 4.19 -11.04
CA LEU A 244 -9.78 5.64 -10.84
C LEU A 244 -9.66 6.47 -12.12
N ASN A 245 -9.56 5.82 -13.30
CA ASN A 245 -9.41 6.49 -14.61
C ASN A 245 -8.19 7.42 -14.72
N VAL A 246 -7.13 7.16 -13.95
CA VAL A 246 -5.82 7.83 -14.13
C VAL A 246 -5.22 7.43 -15.47
N PHE A 247 -5.34 6.16 -15.81
CA PHE A 247 -5.03 5.62 -17.14
C PHE A 247 -6.24 4.82 -17.68
N PRO A 248 -6.51 4.87 -19.00
CA PRO A 248 -7.72 4.27 -19.56
C PRO A 248 -7.71 2.73 -19.59
N SER A 249 -6.54 2.10 -19.53
CA SER A 249 -6.40 0.63 -19.52
C SER A 249 -5.02 0.20 -19.02
N PHE A 250 -4.88 -1.09 -18.71
CA PHE A 250 -3.60 -1.66 -18.28
C PHE A 250 -2.54 -1.63 -19.41
N GLU A 251 -2.94 -1.73 -20.68
CA GLU A 251 -2.04 -1.68 -21.82
C GLU A 251 -1.42 -0.29 -22.01
N SER A 252 -2.13 0.76 -21.59
CA SER A 252 -1.66 2.16 -21.65
C SER A 252 -0.98 2.63 -20.36
N HIS A 253 -0.95 1.79 -19.34
CA HIS A 253 -0.35 2.12 -18.04
C HIS A 253 1.18 2.27 -18.17
N PRO A 254 1.80 3.33 -17.56
CA PRO A 254 3.20 3.67 -17.78
C PRO A 254 4.21 2.74 -17.11
N LEU A 255 3.80 1.74 -16.30
CA LEU A 255 4.70 0.87 -15.57
C LEU A 255 5.82 0.25 -16.44
N PRO A 256 5.55 -0.30 -17.64
CA PRO A 256 6.62 -0.83 -18.50
C PRO A 256 7.64 0.25 -18.92
N GLN A 257 7.16 1.46 -19.23
CA GLN A 257 8.01 2.59 -19.61
C GLN A 257 8.87 3.11 -18.44
N LEU A 258 8.32 3.14 -17.22
CA LEU A 258 9.06 3.48 -16.02
C LEU A 258 10.19 2.48 -15.75
N ILE A 259 9.92 1.19 -15.91
CA ILE A 259 10.93 0.12 -15.80
C ILE A 259 12.02 0.29 -16.86
N GLU A 260 11.64 0.51 -18.13
CA GLU A 260 12.58 0.72 -19.24
C GLU A 260 13.47 1.95 -19.01
N ALA A 261 12.91 3.02 -18.43
CA ALA A 261 13.66 4.21 -18.06
C ALA A 261 14.60 4.00 -16.85
N GLY A 262 14.55 2.85 -16.19
CA GLY A 262 15.38 2.53 -15.04
C GLY A 262 14.86 3.06 -13.70
N VAL A 263 13.62 3.50 -13.62
CA VAL A 263 12.98 3.89 -12.36
C VAL A 263 12.79 2.64 -11.48
N ARG A 264 13.13 2.75 -10.21
CA ARG A 264 12.85 1.69 -9.24
C ARG A 264 11.36 1.65 -8.92
N VAL A 265 10.72 0.54 -9.18
CA VAL A 265 9.27 0.37 -8.98
C VAL A 265 8.99 -0.93 -8.23
N CYS A 266 7.91 -0.96 -7.47
CA CYS A 266 7.29 -2.18 -6.96
C CYS A 266 5.80 -2.17 -7.30
N ILE A 267 5.16 -3.34 -7.20
CA ILE A 267 3.74 -3.53 -7.50
C ILE A 267 2.97 -3.77 -6.22
N ASN A 268 1.82 -3.12 -6.09
CA ASN A 268 0.99 -3.16 -4.89
C ASN A 268 -0.50 -3.12 -5.26
N SER A 269 -1.37 -3.37 -4.28
CA SER A 269 -2.81 -3.51 -4.52
C SER A 269 -3.67 -2.33 -4.04
N ASP A 270 -3.12 -1.45 -3.18
CA ASP A 270 -3.78 -0.24 -2.65
C ASP A 270 -5.01 -0.56 -1.79
N ASP A 271 -6.22 -0.51 -2.34
CA ASP A 271 -7.50 -0.86 -1.71
C ASP A 271 -8.18 -2.00 -2.51
N PRO A 272 -7.64 -3.22 -2.44
CA PRO A 272 -7.91 -4.27 -3.43
C PRO A 272 -9.39 -4.53 -3.69
N PRO A 273 -10.31 -4.70 -2.69
CA PRO A 273 -11.72 -4.93 -2.97
C PRO A 273 -12.43 -3.73 -3.61
N PHE A 274 -12.01 -2.50 -3.32
CA PHE A 274 -12.61 -1.30 -3.93
C PHE A 274 -12.28 -1.21 -5.42
N PHE A 275 -11.08 -1.63 -5.80
CA PHE A 275 -10.59 -1.60 -7.19
C PHE A 275 -10.76 -2.95 -7.91
N ARG A 276 -11.49 -3.91 -7.31
CA ARG A 276 -11.78 -5.25 -7.87
C ARG A 276 -10.51 -5.98 -8.28
N THR A 277 -9.49 -5.86 -7.45
CA THR A 277 -8.18 -6.47 -7.63
C THR A 277 -7.73 -7.24 -6.38
N SER A 278 -6.52 -7.73 -6.40
CA SER A 278 -5.76 -8.31 -5.30
C SER A 278 -4.29 -8.27 -5.67
N LEU A 279 -3.36 -8.41 -4.72
CA LEU A 279 -1.94 -8.47 -5.06
C LEU A 279 -1.62 -9.55 -6.10
N ALA A 280 -2.24 -10.74 -6.02
CA ALA A 280 -2.09 -11.77 -7.04
C ALA A 280 -2.54 -11.28 -8.43
N ARG A 281 -3.67 -10.56 -8.47
CA ARG A 281 -4.21 -10.01 -9.72
C ARG A 281 -3.31 -8.92 -10.29
N GLU A 282 -2.70 -8.07 -9.46
CA GLU A 282 -1.73 -7.06 -9.91
C GLU A 282 -0.52 -7.70 -10.60
N TYR A 283 0.02 -8.79 -10.04
CA TYR A 283 1.10 -9.57 -10.65
C TYR A 283 0.66 -10.25 -11.97
N GLU A 284 -0.59 -10.73 -12.04
CA GLU A 284 -1.15 -11.27 -13.29
C GLU A 284 -1.33 -10.19 -14.36
N ILE A 285 -1.80 -8.99 -13.98
CA ILE A 285 -1.94 -7.83 -14.89
C ILE A 285 -0.56 -7.45 -15.44
N ALA A 286 0.45 -7.36 -14.58
CA ALA A 286 1.81 -7.07 -15.02
C ALA A 286 2.32 -8.07 -16.06
N SER A 287 2.12 -9.36 -15.83
CA SER A 287 2.52 -10.42 -16.76
C SER A 287 1.68 -10.45 -18.03
N SER A 288 0.34 -10.42 -17.91
CA SER A 288 -0.57 -10.71 -19.02
C SER A 288 -0.90 -9.49 -19.87
N ALA A 289 -1.30 -8.36 -19.25
CA ALA A 289 -1.70 -7.15 -19.95
C ALA A 289 -0.48 -6.26 -20.29
N MET A 290 0.43 -6.08 -19.34
CA MET A 290 1.62 -5.24 -19.52
C MET A 290 2.82 -5.97 -20.13
N LYS A 291 2.71 -7.30 -20.34
CA LYS A 291 3.73 -8.15 -20.99
C LYS A 291 5.10 -8.15 -20.27
N LEU A 292 5.11 -7.92 -18.97
CA LEU A 292 6.34 -8.01 -18.19
C LEU A 292 6.75 -9.47 -18.00
N SER A 293 8.04 -9.73 -18.15
CA SER A 293 8.63 -11.05 -17.90
C SER A 293 8.72 -11.35 -16.40
N ASP A 294 8.80 -12.63 -16.03
CA ASP A 294 9.00 -13.06 -14.65
C ASP A 294 10.26 -12.43 -14.03
N ARG A 295 11.31 -12.21 -14.83
CA ARG A 295 12.50 -11.48 -14.38
C ARG A 295 12.20 -10.04 -13.96
N GLN A 296 11.39 -9.31 -14.72
CA GLN A 296 10.98 -7.94 -14.37
C GLN A 296 10.06 -7.93 -13.14
N ILE A 297 9.15 -8.88 -13.06
CA ILE A 297 8.24 -9.03 -11.92
C ILE A 297 9.03 -9.37 -10.66
N ASN A 298 9.97 -10.30 -10.72
CA ASN A 298 10.87 -10.61 -9.61
C ASN A 298 11.73 -9.41 -9.20
N ALA A 299 12.19 -8.58 -10.17
CA ALA A 299 12.92 -7.35 -9.86
C ALA A 299 12.06 -6.34 -9.10
N MET A 300 10.76 -6.24 -9.38
CA MET A 300 9.81 -5.39 -8.62
C MET A 300 9.60 -5.91 -7.20
N THR A 301 9.43 -7.23 -7.01
CA THR A 301 9.36 -7.83 -5.66
C THR A 301 10.65 -7.57 -4.87
N ARG A 302 11.82 -7.78 -5.51
CA ARG A 302 13.11 -7.46 -4.89
C ARG A 302 13.18 -5.98 -4.49
N THR A 303 12.74 -5.06 -5.36
CA THR A 303 12.71 -3.63 -5.06
C THR A 303 11.85 -3.34 -3.82
N ALA A 304 10.68 -3.97 -3.69
CA ALA A 304 9.84 -3.85 -2.51
C ALA A 304 10.59 -4.28 -1.24
N LEU A 305 11.22 -5.46 -1.26
CA LEU A 305 11.98 -5.99 -0.11
C LEU A 305 13.21 -5.14 0.25
N GLU A 306 13.95 -4.63 -0.75
CA GLU A 306 15.10 -3.75 -0.55
C GLU A 306 14.72 -2.40 0.05
N SER A 307 13.55 -1.87 -0.33
CA SER A 307 13.03 -0.58 0.14
C SER A 307 12.12 -0.67 1.36
N ALA A 308 11.87 -1.87 1.87
CA ALA A 308 11.07 -2.12 3.07
C ALA A 308 11.60 -1.32 4.28
N PHE A 309 10.69 -0.76 5.07
CA PHE A 309 11.05 -0.04 6.30
C PHE A 309 11.22 -1.02 7.46
N VAL A 310 12.30 -1.79 7.39
CA VAL A 310 12.68 -2.79 8.40
C VAL A 310 14.16 -2.64 8.79
N ASP A 311 14.53 -3.27 9.89
CA ASP A 311 15.93 -3.39 10.27
C ASP A 311 16.75 -4.23 9.27
N ALA A 312 18.07 -4.10 9.32
CA ALA A 312 18.97 -4.75 8.38
C ALA A 312 18.92 -6.28 8.43
N SER A 313 18.68 -6.85 9.61
CA SER A 313 18.62 -8.32 9.79
C SER A 313 17.34 -8.90 9.19
N THR A 314 16.21 -8.26 9.42
CA THR A 314 14.92 -8.62 8.81
C THR A 314 14.99 -8.52 7.29
N ARG A 315 15.54 -7.41 6.75
CA ARG A 315 15.72 -7.24 5.30
C ARG A 315 16.61 -8.33 4.70
N ALA A 316 17.72 -8.66 5.35
CA ALA A 316 18.62 -9.71 4.88
C ALA A 316 17.92 -11.08 4.84
N ALA A 317 17.12 -11.41 5.86
CA ALA A 317 16.37 -12.67 5.91
C ALA A 317 15.31 -12.75 4.80
N LEU A 318 14.56 -11.66 4.55
CA LEU A 318 13.56 -11.59 3.48
C LEU A 318 14.20 -11.75 2.10
N LEU A 319 15.31 -11.07 1.85
CA LEU A 319 16.04 -11.16 0.58
C LEU A 319 16.63 -12.56 0.37
N ALA A 320 17.20 -13.18 1.41
CA ALA A 320 17.71 -14.55 1.31
C ALA A 320 16.60 -15.56 0.98
N ARG A 321 15.43 -15.43 1.61
CA ARG A 321 14.26 -16.27 1.31
C ARG A 321 13.77 -16.07 -0.13
N PHE A 322 13.79 -14.83 -0.61
CA PHE A 322 13.41 -14.49 -1.98
C PHE A 322 14.41 -15.07 -2.99
N ASP A 323 15.71 -14.91 -2.76
CA ASP A 323 16.78 -15.39 -3.66
C ASP A 323 16.74 -16.90 -3.80
N GLN A 324 16.58 -17.64 -2.69
CA GLN A 324 16.43 -19.09 -2.72
C GLN A 324 15.25 -19.52 -3.59
N SER A 325 14.10 -18.85 -3.48
CA SER A 325 12.91 -19.19 -4.30
C SER A 325 13.13 -18.94 -5.80
N VAL A 326 13.89 -17.90 -6.16
CA VAL A 326 14.21 -17.61 -7.57
C VAL A 326 15.18 -18.67 -8.13
N GLU A 327 16.15 -19.12 -7.34
CA GLU A 327 17.09 -20.18 -7.73
C GLU A 327 16.38 -21.52 -7.93
N ASP A 328 15.49 -21.89 -7.01
CA ASP A 328 14.71 -23.15 -7.08
C ASP A 328 13.84 -23.20 -8.35
N THR A 329 13.18 -22.09 -8.69
CA THR A 329 12.36 -22.01 -9.93
C THR A 329 13.21 -22.04 -11.20
N ALA A 330 14.42 -21.53 -11.20
CA ALA A 330 15.34 -21.60 -12.35
C ALA A 330 15.92 -23.02 -12.56
N GLY A 331 16.11 -23.78 -11.47
CA GLY A 331 16.61 -25.15 -11.49
C GLY A 331 15.59 -26.17 -12.07
N ASP A 332 14.31 -26.02 -11.74
CA ASP A 332 13.24 -26.90 -12.23
C ASP A 332 12.93 -26.71 -13.74
N GLY A 333 13.20 -25.54 -14.30
CA GLY A 333 13.03 -25.27 -15.73
C GLY A 333 14.07 -25.93 -16.65
N GLY A 334 15.19 -26.41 -16.11
CA GLY A 334 16.29 -27.02 -16.84
C GLY A 334 16.21 -28.56 -17.02
N SER A 335 15.32 -29.26 -16.33
CA SER A 335 15.27 -30.72 -16.31
C SER A 335 14.25 -31.37 -17.28
N ASN A 336 13.46 -30.60 -18.05
CA ASN A 336 12.44 -31.12 -18.99
C ASN A 336 12.82 -30.99 -20.47
N GLY A 337 14.10 -31.01 -20.81
CA GLY A 337 14.63 -30.96 -22.17
C GLY A 337 15.62 -32.10 -22.45
N GLY A 338 15.20 -33.32 -22.24
CA GLY A 338 15.98 -34.50 -22.56
C GLY A 338 15.17 -35.53 -23.33
#